data_c3d3e9b480634ff0a5bf191f21e2b765
#
_entry.id   c3d3e9b480634ff0a5bf191f21e2b765
#
_cell.length_a   1.000
_cell.length_b   1.000
_cell.length_c   1.000
_cell.angle_alpha   90.00
_cell.angle_beta   90.00
_cell.angle_gamma   90.00
#
_symmetry.space_group_name_H-M   'P 1'
#
loop_
_entity.id
_entity.type
_entity.pdbx_description
1 polymer ?
#
loop_
_entity_poly.entity_id
_entity_poly.type
_entity_poly.pdbx_seq_one_letter_code
_entity_poly.pdbx_strand_id
1 'polypeptide(L)'
;MDVIERLTAGLADAKELLEMAAEEGDEDTVAAVADDLDEFEREVAGLEFRRMFSGEMDAHNAFLEIQAGSGGTEAQDWAEMLLRMYLRWAEQHGFKTEVIELSPGEVAGIKSATVKVEGPYAYGWLRTETGVHRLVRKSPFDSGGRRHTSFAAVFVSPEVEDDIDIDIDPSDLRIDVYRASGAGGQHVNRTESAVRITHLPTGVVVQCQNDRSQHKNKAQAMKQLRAKLYELEMQKRRAEQQALEESKSDIGWGSQIRSYVLDQSRIKDLRTGVETGNTQAVLDGDLDAFIEASLKSGL
;
A
#
# COMPACT_ATOMS: atom_id res chain seq x y z
N MET A 1 -16.64 0.86 -27.53
CA MET A 1 -15.47 1.70 -27.88
C MET A 1 -14.70 1.89 -26.60
N ASP A 2 -13.46 1.51 -26.59
CA ASP A 2 -12.59 1.71 -25.41
C ASP A 2 -12.40 3.21 -25.17
N VAL A 3 -12.27 3.62 -23.91
CA VAL A 3 -12.08 5.03 -23.54
C VAL A 3 -10.84 5.61 -24.23
N ILE A 4 -9.79 4.81 -24.34
CA ILE A 4 -8.54 5.22 -25.02
C ILE A 4 -8.77 5.45 -26.51
N GLU A 5 -9.52 4.58 -27.18
CA GLU A 5 -9.87 4.77 -28.60
C GLU A 5 -10.69 6.04 -28.82
N ARG A 6 -11.65 6.32 -27.92
CA ARG A 6 -12.47 7.54 -27.99
C ARG A 6 -11.61 8.81 -27.79
N LEU A 7 -10.73 8.81 -26.80
CA LEU A 7 -9.85 9.95 -26.54
C LEU A 7 -8.85 10.18 -27.68
N THR A 8 -8.34 9.10 -28.28
CA THR A 8 -7.41 9.19 -29.42
C THR A 8 -8.11 9.76 -30.65
N ALA A 9 -9.33 9.31 -30.95
CA ALA A 9 -10.14 9.84 -32.05
C ALA A 9 -10.51 11.30 -31.79
N GLY A 10 -11.00 11.63 -30.59
CA GLY A 10 -11.35 13.01 -30.23
C GLY A 10 -10.18 13.98 -30.31
N LEU A 11 -8.97 13.54 -29.95
CA LEU A 11 -7.77 14.37 -30.11
C LEU A 11 -7.41 14.62 -31.57
N ALA A 12 -7.60 13.62 -32.45
CA ALA A 12 -7.38 13.76 -33.88
C ALA A 12 -8.39 14.76 -34.50
N ASP A 13 -9.67 14.62 -34.12
CA ASP A 13 -10.74 15.52 -34.57
C ASP A 13 -10.51 16.96 -34.07
N ALA A 14 -10.12 17.13 -32.81
CA ALA A 14 -9.79 18.43 -32.21
C ALA A 14 -8.63 19.12 -32.96
N LYS A 15 -7.61 18.36 -33.35
CA LYS A 15 -6.48 18.86 -34.12
C LYS A 15 -6.92 19.36 -35.50
N GLU A 16 -7.75 18.59 -36.22
CA GLU A 16 -8.25 18.97 -37.55
C GLU A 16 -9.13 20.22 -37.47
N LEU A 17 -10.03 20.29 -36.46
CA LEU A 17 -10.87 21.48 -36.22
C LEU A 17 -10.03 22.73 -35.91
N LEU A 18 -8.98 22.59 -35.12
CA LEU A 18 -8.08 23.70 -34.77
C LEU A 18 -7.34 24.24 -36.00
N GLU A 19 -6.87 23.34 -36.88
CA GLU A 19 -6.19 23.73 -38.12
C GLU A 19 -7.16 24.52 -39.04
N MET A 20 -8.40 24.05 -39.20
CA MET A 20 -9.43 24.75 -40.00
C MET A 20 -9.81 26.11 -39.40
N ALA A 21 -10.05 26.16 -38.09
CA ALA A 21 -10.43 27.37 -37.39
C ALA A 21 -9.32 28.44 -37.45
N ALA A 22 -8.05 28.00 -37.41
CA ALA A 22 -6.91 28.91 -37.55
C ALA A 22 -6.81 29.52 -38.95
N GLU A 23 -7.14 28.74 -40.01
CA GLU A 23 -7.16 29.24 -41.39
C GLU A 23 -8.31 30.24 -41.64
N GLU A 24 -9.46 30.03 -41.02
CA GLU A 24 -10.65 30.87 -41.13
C GLU A 24 -10.69 32.05 -40.16
N GLY A 25 -9.83 32.05 -39.14
CA GLY A 25 -9.78 33.07 -38.09
C GLY A 25 -11.00 32.99 -37.15
N ASP A 26 -11.56 31.77 -36.96
CA ASP A 26 -12.73 31.49 -36.12
C ASP A 26 -12.29 31.29 -34.65
N GLU A 27 -12.30 32.40 -33.88
CA GLU A 27 -11.92 32.38 -32.45
C GLU A 27 -12.90 31.57 -31.58
N ASP A 28 -14.17 31.49 -31.95
CA ASP A 28 -15.17 30.75 -31.19
C ASP A 28 -14.91 29.24 -31.27
N THR A 29 -14.60 28.73 -32.45
CA THR A 29 -14.21 27.32 -32.64
C THR A 29 -12.88 27.00 -31.93
N VAL A 30 -11.90 27.92 -31.94
CA VAL A 30 -10.65 27.75 -31.19
C VAL A 30 -10.93 27.62 -29.69
N ALA A 31 -11.81 28.43 -29.12
CA ALA A 31 -12.20 28.37 -27.72
C ALA A 31 -12.92 27.05 -27.38
N ALA A 32 -13.83 26.58 -28.26
CA ALA A 32 -14.53 25.31 -28.07
C ALA A 32 -13.56 24.09 -28.07
N VAL A 33 -12.57 24.11 -28.98
CA VAL A 33 -11.53 23.04 -29.00
C VAL A 33 -10.67 23.08 -27.75
N ALA A 34 -10.38 24.26 -27.19
CA ALA A 34 -9.64 24.37 -25.94
C ALA A 34 -10.41 23.74 -24.76
N ASP A 35 -11.74 23.98 -24.68
CA ASP A 35 -12.59 23.36 -23.66
C ASP A 35 -12.63 21.83 -23.79
N ASP A 36 -12.71 21.30 -25.02
CA ASP A 36 -12.65 19.86 -25.28
C ASP A 36 -11.31 19.23 -24.86
N LEU A 37 -10.20 19.92 -25.12
CA LEU A 37 -8.87 19.48 -24.71
C LEU A 37 -8.73 19.46 -23.18
N ASP A 38 -9.29 20.44 -22.48
CA ASP A 38 -9.32 20.46 -21.01
C ASP A 38 -10.14 19.29 -20.43
N GLU A 39 -11.22 18.88 -21.12
CA GLU A 39 -12.01 17.70 -20.74
C GLU A 39 -11.21 16.41 -20.96
N PHE A 40 -10.53 16.27 -22.10
CA PHE A 40 -9.69 15.10 -22.39
C PHE A 40 -8.55 14.99 -21.39
N GLU A 41 -7.90 16.10 -21.03
CA GLU A 41 -6.84 16.13 -20.02
C GLU A 41 -7.34 15.62 -18.65
N ARG A 42 -8.53 16.06 -18.22
CA ARG A 42 -9.16 15.58 -16.99
C ARG A 42 -9.50 14.08 -17.03
N GLU A 43 -9.97 13.59 -18.17
CA GLU A 43 -10.24 12.14 -18.32
C GLU A 43 -8.96 11.31 -18.28
N VAL A 44 -7.89 11.76 -18.95
CA VAL A 44 -6.58 11.08 -18.92
C VAL A 44 -6.03 11.06 -17.51
N ALA A 45 -6.08 12.19 -16.79
CA ALA A 45 -5.66 12.26 -15.38
C ALA A 45 -6.45 11.27 -14.49
N GLY A 46 -7.75 11.11 -14.75
CA GLY A 46 -8.58 10.12 -14.08
C GLY A 46 -8.19 8.66 -14.37
N LEU A 47 -7.75 8.36 -15.59
CA LEU A 47 -7.25 7.03 -15.96
C LEU A 47 -5.88 6.76 -15.32
N GLU A 48 -4.98 7.75 -15.35
CA GLU A 48 -3.68 7.66 -14.67
C GLU A 48 -3.85 7.43 -13.17
N PHE A 49 -4.74 8.18 -12.51
CA PHE A 49 -5.04 8.00 -11.09
C PHE A 49 -5.51 6.57 -10.78
N ARG A 50 -6.46 6.03 -11.58
CA ARG A 50 -6.93 4.65 -11.40
C ARG A 50 -5.83 3.62 -11.60
N ARG A 51 -4.90 3.87 -12.52
CA ARG A 51 -3.76 2.99 -12.76
C ARG A 51 -2.75 3.04 -11.60
N MET A 52 -2.49 4.22 -11.07
CA MET A 52 -1.57 4.42 -9.95
C MET A 52 -2.06 3.75 -8.67
N PHE A 53 -3.38 3.80 -8.42
CA PHE A 53 -4.02 3.32 -7.18
C PHE A 53 -4.98 2.17 -7.45
N SER A 54 -4.50 1.13 -8.11
CA SER A 54 -5.27 -0.08 -8.44
C SER A 54 -5.14 -1.21 -7.41
N GLY A 55 -4.25 -1.07 -6.44
CA GLY A 55 -4.03 -2.06 -5.38
C GLY A 55 -5.16 -2.04 -4.35
N GLU A 56 -5.53 -3.21 -3.85
CA GLU A 56 -6.61 -3.37 -2.87
C GLU A 56 -6.35 -2.56 -1.58
N MET A 57 -5.08 -2.42 -1.18
CA MET A 57 -4.67 -1.71 0.03
C MET A 57 -4.34 -0.23 -0.20
N ASP A 58 -4.30 0.24 -1.45
CA ASP A 58 -3.84 1.59 -1.78
C ASP A 58 -4.61 2.71 -1.08
N ALA A 59 -5.92 2.50 -0.83
CA ALA A 59 -6.77 3.48 -0.15
C ALA A 59 -6.52 3.62 1.36
N HIS A 60 -5.72 2.71 1.96
CA HIS A 60 -5.49 2.65 3.40
C HIS A 60 -4.50 3.71 3.88
N ASN A 61 -4.52 3.96 5.19
CA ASN A 61 -3.44 4.66 5.86
C ASN A 61 -2.15 3.83 5.80
N ALA A 62 -1.02 4.46 6.04
CA ALA A 62 0.28 3.80 5.95
C ALA A 62 1.05 3.86 7.27
N PHE A 63 1.85 2.84 7.51
CA PHE A 63 2.99 2.89 8.42
C PHE A 63 4.26 3.02 7.60
N LEU A 64 5.07 4.00 7.92
CA LEU A 64 6.38 4.25 7.34
C LEU A 64 7.45 3.93 8.38
N GLU A 65 8.26 2.92 8.12
CA GLU A 65 9.38 2.55 8.96
C GLU A 65 10.69 2.97 8.30
N ILE A 66 11.58 3.60 9.06
CA ILE A 66 12.91 4.01 8.60
C ILE A 66 13.93 3.37 9.52
N GLN A 67 14.95 2.76 8.95
CA GLN A 67 16.03 2.12 9.69
C GLN A 67 17.38 2.55 9.13
N ALA A 68 18.27 3.02 10.00
CA ALA A 68 19.63 3.34 9.65
C ALA A 68 20.39 2.07 9.23
N GLY A 69 21.15 2.15 8.13
CA GLY A 69 22.03 1.10 7.70
C GLY A 69 23.31 1.00 8.55
N SER A 70 24.17 0.06 8.19
CA SER A 70 25.51 -0.06 8.82
C SER A 70 26.38 1.12 8.38
N GLY A 71 26.76 1.99 9.30
CA GLY A 71 27.55 3.19 9.00
C GLY A 71 27.66 4.16 10.17
N GLY A 72 27.21 3.75 11.36
CA GLY A 72 27.34 4.53 12.59
C GLY A 72 26.58 5.87 12.51
N THR A 73 27.17 6.93 13.06
CA THR A 73 26.53 8.26 13.18
C THR A 73 26.06 8.83 11.84
N GLU A 74 26.82 8.65 10.77
CA GLU A 74 26.47 9.17 9.43
C GLU A 74 25.19 8.52 8.88
N ALA A 75 25.03 7.19 9.05
CA ALA A 75 23.81 6.49 8.64
C ALA A 75 22.61 6.85 9.53
N GLN A 76 22.82 7.08 10.81
CA GLN A 76 21.81 7.52 11.76
C GLN A 76 21.31 8.94 11.45
N ASP A 77 22.21 9.85 11.08
CA ASP A 77 21.86 11.19 10.62
C ASP A 77 21.08 11.14 9.29
N TRP A 78 21.50 10.27 8.38
CA TRP A 78 20.77 10.05 7.13
C TRP A 78 19.33 9.56 7.35
N ALA A 79 19.15 8.61 8.27
CA ALA A 79 17.82 8.13 8.63
C ALA A 79 16.94 9.27 9.19
N GLU A 80 17.48 10.16 10.00
CA GLU A 80 16.75 11.33 10.50
C GLU A 80 16.40 12.33 9.38
N MET A 81 17.30 12.53 8.44
CA MET A 81 17.03 13.37 7.25
C MET A 81 15.88 12.80 6.42
N LEU A 82 15.84 11.47 6.21
CA LEU A 82 14.72 10.80 5.53
C LEU A 82 13.42 10.95 6.30
N LEU A 83 13.43 10.77 7.62
CA LEU A 83 12.26 11.00 8.46
C LEU A 83 11.70 12.41 8.26
N ARG A 84 12.54 13.42 8.36
CA ARG A 84 12.15 14.82 8.13
C ARG A 84 11.59 15.03 6.72
N MET A 85 12.21 14.45 5.71
CA MET A 85 11.76 14.54 4.31
C MET A 85 10.34 14.01 4.14
N TYR A 86 10.04 12.81 4.67
CA TYR A 86 8.70 12.22 4.56
C TYR A 86 7.67 12.94 5.41
N LEU A 87 8.02 13.42 6.59
CA LEU A 87 7.10 14.23 7.41
C LEU A 87 6.69 15.52 6.70
N ARG A 88 7.63 16.19 6.04
CA ARG A 88 7.35 17.39 5.25
C ARG A 88 6.51 17.10 4.00
N TRP A 89 6.82 16.01 3.32
CA TRP A 89 5.99 15.57 2.19
C TRP A 89 4.54 15.31 2.63
N ALA A 90 4.34 14.61 3.74
CA ALA A 90 3.03 14.33 4.28
C ALA A 90 2.28 15.61 4.69
N GLU A 91 2.97 16.56 5.31
CA GLU A 91 2.41 17.88 5.66
C GLU A 91 1.95 18.64 4.42
N GLN A 92 2.74 18.68 3.36
CA GLN A 92 2.41 19.34 2.09
C GLN A 92 1.17 18.73 1.41
N HIS A 93 0.94 17.44 1.60
CA HIS A 93 -0.22 16.71 1.07
C HIS A 93 -1.43 16.72 2.02
N GLY A 94 -1.34 17.42 3.16
CA GLY A 94 -2.42 17.49 4.15
C GLY A 94 -2.65 16.18 4.90
N PHE A 95 -1.67 15.26 4.89
CA PHE A 95 -1.75 14.02 5.66
C PHE A 95 -1.41 14.30 7.13
N LYS A 96 -2.13 13.61 8.02
CA LYS A 96 -1.82 13.63 9.43
C LYS A 96 -0.72 12.60 9.71
N THR A 97 0.28 12.98 10.47
CA THR A 97 1.39 12.10 10.86
C THR A 97 1.47 11.95 12.36
N GLU A 98 1.78 10.74 12.81
CA GLU A 98 2.04 10.42 14.21
C GLU A 98 3.29 9.55 14.30
N VAL A 99 4.29 10.00 15.05
CA VAL A 99 5.49 9.19 15.32
C VAL A 99 5.13 8.18 16.42
N ILE A 100 5.01 6.91 16.02
CA ILE A 100 4.63 5.81 16.91
C ILE A 100 5.82 5.37 17.75
N GLU A 101 7.00 5.23 17.10
CA GLU A 101 8.23 4.80 17.73
C GLU A 101 9.40 5.59 17.16
N LEU A 102 10.36 5.92 18.02
CA LEU A 102 11.59 6.58 17.63
C LEU A 102 12.73 6.11 18.54
N SER A 103 13.74 5.52 17.92
CA SER A 103 14.96 5.11 18.58
C SER A 103 16.10 6.09 18.23
N PRO A 104 16.56 6.92 19.18
CA PRO A 104 17.58 7.91 18.88
C PRO A 104 18.95 7.27 18.62
N GLY A 105 19.77 7.96 17.84
CA GLY A 105 21.18 7.64 17.66
C GLY A 105 21.98 7.91 18.94
N GLU A 106 23.20 7.39 19.00
CA GLU A 106 24.06 7.58 20.17
C GLU A 106 24.70 8.97 20.22
N VAL A 107 25.02 9.54 19.07
CA VAL A 107 25.68 10.84 18.92
C VAL A 107 24.79 11.83 18.19
N ALA A 108 24.17 11.39 17.09
CA ALA A 108 23.26 12.18 16.27
C ALA A 108 22.31 11.25 15.52
N GLY A 109 21.22 11.81 14.99
CA GLY A 109 20.26 11.09 14.17
C GLY A 109 19.42 10.07 14.92
N ILE A 110 18.90 9.10 14.18
CA ILE A 110 18.05 8.03 14.69
C ILE A 110 18.54 6.65 14.21
N LYS A 111 18.37 5.64 15.06
CA LYS A 111 18.58 4.22 14.68
C LYS A 111 17.39 3.72 13.85
N SER A 112 16.19 4.06 14.29
CA SER A 112 14.94 3.73 13.61
C SER A 112 13.80 4.69 13.98
N ALA A 113 12.79 4.76 13.15
CA ALA A 113 11.53 5.43 13.44
C ALA A 113 10.39 4.71 12.74
N THR A 114 9.21 4.72 13.37
CA THR A 114 7.94 4.29 12.79
C THR A 114 6.96 5.44 12.84
N VAL A 115 6.41 5.82 11.70
CA VAL A 115 5.44 6.90 11.55
C VAL A 115 4.16 6.36 10.96
N LYS A 116 3.03 6.67 11.58
CA LYS A 116 1.71 6.49 10.99
C LYS A 116 1.40 7.70 10.12
N VAL A 117 0.96 7.45 8.89
CA VAL A 117 0.53 8.49 7.94
C VAL A 117 -0.94 8.25 7.62
N GLU A 118 -1.80 9.17 8.03
CA GLU A 118 -3.24 9.08 7.86
C GLU A 118 -3.72 10.04 6.78
N GLY A 119 -4.45 9.52 5.81
CA GLY A 119 -5.07 10.30 4.75
C GLY A 119 -5.45 9.46 3.54
N PRO A 120 -6.17 10.06 2.57
CA PRO A 120 -6.64 9.34 1.40
C PRO A 120 -5.48 8.77 0.58
N TYR A 121 -5.49 7.47 0.36
CA TYR A 121 -4.45 6.76 -0.41
C TYR A 121 -3.03 6.94 0.13
N ALA A 122 -2.85 7.13 1.45
CA ALA A 122 -1.52 7.33 2.04
C ALA A 122 -0.60 6.15 1.75
N TYR A 123 -1.09 4.91 1.88
CA TYR A 123 -0.32 3.73 1.50
C TYR A 123 -0.05 3.68 -0.01
N GLY A 124 -1.04 3.92 -0.83
CA GLY A 124 -0.89 3.94 -2.30
C GLY A 124 0.20 4.90 -2.78
N TRP A 125 0.26 6.10 -2.21
CA TRP A 125 1.30 7.07 -2.50
C TRP A 125 2.69 6.61 -2.06
N LEU A 126 2.82 6.04 -0.87
CA LEU A 126 4.12 5.77 -0.26
C LEU A 126 4.67 4.36 -0.57
N ARG A 127 3.85 3.40 -1.01
CA ARG A 127 4.24 1.99 -1.17
C ARG A 127 5.50 1.78 -2.00
N THR A 128 5.72 2.61 -3.01
CA THR A 128 6.89 2.51 -3.88
C THR A 128 8.16 3.12 -3.29
N GLU A 129 8.08 3.76 -2.12
CA GLU A 129 9.23 4.28 -1.40
C GLU A 129 9.98 3.20 -0.58
N THR A 130 9.41 1.99 -0.50
CA THR A 130 10.05 0.83 0.12
C THR A 130 11.33 0.46 -0.61
N GLY A 131 12.44 0.42 0.14
CA GLY A 131 13.75 0.06 -0.39
C GLY A 131 14.91 0.78 0.31
N VAL A 132 16.09 0.65 -0.26
CA VAL A 132 17.31 1.26 0.27
C VAL A 132 17.56 2.62 -0.38
N HIS A 133 17.75 3.63 0.45
CA HIS A 133 18.07 4.99 0.05
C HIS A 133 19.57 5.26 0.33
N ARG A 134 20.31 5.63 -0.71
CA ARG A 134 21.75 5.86 -0.64
C ARG A 134 22.06 7.34 -0.57
N LEU A 135 22.83 7.76 0.45
CA LEU A 135 23.36 9.11 0.60
C LEU A 135 24.86 9.14 0.28
N VAL A 136 25.26 10.09 -0.53
CA VAL A 136 26.68 10.43 -0.75
C VAL A 136 26.87 11.92 -0.51
N ARG A 137 27.71 12.27 0.46
CA ARG A 137 28.04 13.67 0.80
C ARG A 137 29.39 13.78 1.49
N LYS A 138 29.89 14.99 1.63
CA LYS A 138 30.96 15.28 2.61
C LYS A 138 30.36 15.20 3.99
N SER A 139 30.92 14.32 4.84
CA SER A 139 30.37 14.07 6.17
C SER A 139 30.62 15.24 7.11
N PRO A 140 29.59 15.76 7.81
CA PRO A 140 29.77 16.77 8.85
C PRO A 140 30.40 16.18 10.12
N PHE A 141 30.45 14.87 10.27
CA PHE A 141 30.99 14.16 11.42
C PHE A 141 32.45 13.73 11.22
N ASP A 142 32.99 13.88 10.00
CA ASP A 142 34.39 13.59 9.68
C ASP A 142 35.21 14.89 9.74
N SER A 143 36.17 14.94 10.68
CA SER A 143 37.05 16.10 10.84
C SER A 143 37.87 16.43 9.59
N GLY A 144 38.10 15.46 8.69
CA GLY A 144 38.75 15.63 7.40
C GLY A 144 37.81 16.06 6.25
N GLY A 145 36.52 16.17 6.51
CA GLY A 145 35.51 16.52 5.50
C GLY A 145 35.47 15.58 4.30
N ARG A 146 35.81 14.30 4.50
CA ARG A 146 35.85 13.30 3.43
C ARG A 146 34.45 12.95 2.96
N ARG A 147 34.39 12.49 1.72
CA ARG A 147 33.16 11.98 1.10
C ARG A 147 32.80 10.61 1.67
N HIS A 148 31.61 10.48 2.20
CA HIS A 148 31.07 9.25 2.74
C HIS A 148 29.83 8.78 1.99
N THR A 149 29.61 7.47 1.99
CA THR A 149 28.40 6.83 1.50
C THR A 149 27.69 6.16 2.66
N SER A 150 26.41 6.47 2.83
CA SER A 150 25.56 5.92 3.87
C SER A 150 24.26 5.38 3.28
N PHE A 151 23.66 4.43 3.96
CA PHE A 151 22.43 3.78 3.56
C PHE A 151 21.41 3.83 4.68
N ALA A 152 20.15 3.97 4.33
CA ALA A 152 19.02 3.76 5.20
C ALA A 152 17.92 3.01 4.45
N ALA A 153 17.22 2.13 5.13
CA ALA A 153 16.10 1.39 4.59
C ALA A 153 14.80 2.08 4.97
N VAL A 154 13.89 2.15 4.01
CA VAL A 154 12.50 2.59 4.21
C VAL A 154 11.60 1.40 3.91
N PHE A 155 10.60 1.20 4.74
CA PHE A 155 9.59 0.19 4.55
C PHE A 155 8.21 0.80 4.79
N VAL A 156 7.29 0.56 3.86
CA VAL A 156 5.92 1.06 3.93
C VAL A 156 4.95 -0.11 3.97
N SER A 157 4.06 -0.10 4.96
CA SER A 157 2.99 -1.10 5.11
C SER A 157 1.64 -0.42 5.26
N PRO A 158 0.54 -1.06 4.80
CA PRO A 158 -0.80 -0.53 4.99
C PRO A 158 -1.25 -0.70 6.45
N GLU A 159 -2.06 0.24 6.94
CA GLU A 159 -2.83 0.04 8.17
C GLU A 159 -3.98 -0.92 7.87
N VAL A 160 -3.95 -2.08 8.51
CA VAL A 160 -5.02 -3.09 8.42
C VAL A 160 -5.84 -3.01 9.70
N GLU A 161 -7.16 -2.85 9.58
CA GLU A 161 -8.04 -2.91 10.73
C GLU A 161 -8.05 -4.32 11.33
N ASP A 162 -7.88 -4.41 12.65
CA ASP A 162 -7.90 -5.68 13.39
C ASP A 162 -9.30 -6.30 13.52
N ASP A 163 -10.35 -5.56 13.14
CA ASP A 163 -11.72 -6.02 13.22
C ASP A 163 -12.04 -6.95 12.03
N ILE A 164 -11.95 -8.26 12.30
CA ILE A 164 -12.42 -9.29 11.38
C ILE A 164 -13.90 -9.50 11.63
N ASP A 165 -14.75 -8.85 10.85
CA ASP A 165 -16.17 -9.17 10.80
C ASP A 165 -16.37 -10.37 9.86
N ILE A 166 -16.80 -11.50 10.44
CA ILE A 166 -17.13 -12.71 9.67
C ILE A 166 -18.61 -12.65 9.31
N ASP A 167 -18.91 -12.12 8.14
CA ASP A 167 -20.22 -12.24 7.52
C ASP A 167 -20.34 -13.61 6.82
N ILE A 168 -21.36 -14.38 7.21
CA ILE A 168 -21.61 -15.72 6.66
C ILE A 168 -22.91 -15.65 5.85
N ASP A 169 -22.78 -15.68 4.53
CA ASP A 169 -23.95 -15.78 3.66
C ASP A 169 -24.59 -17.18 3.82
N PRO A 170 -25.88 -17.27 4.16
CA PRO A 170 -26.58 -18.54 4.25
C PRO A 170 -26.56 -19.36 2.95
N SER A 171 -26.42 -18.74 1.79
CA SER A 171 -26.33 -19.42 0.50
C SER A 171 -25.03 -20.20 0.31
N ASP A 172 -23.97 -19.81 1.04
CA ASP A 172 -22.67 -20.47 1.04
C ASP A 172 -22.62 -21.68 1.97
N LEU A 173 -23.72 -21.98 2.67
CA LEU A 173 -23.78 -23.05 3.64
C LEU A 173 -24.52 -24.27 3.11
N ARG A 174 -23.88 -25.41 3.16
CA ARG A 174 -24.54 -26.69 3.04
C ARG A 174 -24.76 -27.28 4.46
N ILE A 175 -26.02 -27.53 4.80
CA ILE A 175 -26.42 -28.00 6.10
C ILE A 175 -26.99 -29.43 5.95
N ASP A 176 -26.31 -30.41 6.55
CA ASP A 176 -26.71 -31.82 6.56
C ASP A 176 -27.15 -32.21 7.98
N VAL A 177 -28.29 -32.89 8.09
CA VAL A 177 -28.79 -33.43 9.34
C VAL A 177 -28.65 -34.94 9.32
N TYR A 178 -28.15 -35.51 10.39
CA TYR A 178 -27.91 -36.96 10.49
C TYR A 178 -28.14 -37.49 11.90
N ARG A 179 -28.17 -38.81 12.02
CA ARG A 179 -28.29 -39.48 13.33
C ARG A 179 -26.96 -39.47 14.05
N ALA A 180 -26.99 -39.02 15.31
CA ALA A 180 -25.80 -39.06 16.13
C ALA A 180 -25.31 -40.49 16.33
N SER A 181 -24.04 -40.78 16.08
CA SER A 181 -23.38 -42.04 16.35
C SER A 181 -22.47 -41.87 17.56
N GLY A 182 -22.79 -42.51 18.71
CA GLY A 182 -21.96 -42.47 19.92
C GLY A 182 -22.40 -43.47 20.95
N ALA A 183 -21.52 -43.86 21.88
CA ALA A 183 -21.75 -44.82 22.96
C ALA A 183 -22.67 -44.26 24.06
N GLY A 184 -23.89 -43.89 23.71
CA GLY A 184 -24.91 -43.38 24.64
C GLY A 184 -26.23 -44.11 24.41
N GLY A 185 -26.89 -44.51 25.50
CA GLY A 185 -28.03 -45.44 25.57
C GLY A 185 -29.16 -45.26 24.56
N GLN A 186 -30.09 -46.20 24.53
CA GLN A 186 -31.14 -46.43 23.51
C GLN A 186 -31.96 -45.21 23.01
N HIS A 187 -31.92 -44.05 23.68
CA HIS A 187 -32.65 -42.83 23.29
C HIS A 187 -31.90 -41.91 22.35
N VAL A 188 -30.56 -41.96 22.30
CA VAL A 188 -29.73 -41.09 21.45
C VAL A 188 -29.79 -41.51 19.98
N ASN A 189 -30.07 -42.77 19.70
CA ASN A 189 -30.07 -43.34 18.34
C ASN A 189 -31.39 -43.21 17.57
N ARG A 190 -32.42 -42.53 18.11
CA ARG A 190 -33.74 -42.41 17.48
C ARG A 190 -34.06 -41.08 16.81
N THR A 191 -33.29 -40.02 17.09
CA THR A 191 -33.56 -38.68 16.55
C THR A 191 -32.42 -38.20 15.68
N GLU A 192 -32.74 -37.68 14.49
CA GLU A 192 -31.81 -37.00 13.60
C GLU A 192 -31.57 -35.58 14.13
N SER A 193 -30.78 -35.47 15.19
CA SER A 193 -30.48 -34.19 15.85
C SER A 193 -29.09 -33.66 15.59
N ALA A 194 -28.20 -34.49 15.05
CA ALA A 194 -26.83 -34.08 14.71
C ALA A 194 -26.84 -33.21 13.45
N VAL A 195 -26.08 -32.13 13.48
CA VAL A 195 -25.98 -31.14 12.39
C VAL A 195 -24.54 -31.03 11.94
N ARG A 196 -24.31 -31.08 10.61
CA ARG A 196 -23.06 -30.77 9.94
C ARG A 196 -23.28 -29.57 9.07
N ILE A 197 -22.41 -28.58 9.17
CA ILE A 197 -22.41 -27.40 8.31
C ILE A 197 -21.09 -27.37 7.55
N THR A 198 -21.18 -27.25 6.24
CA THR A 198 -20.03 -27.06 5.35
C THR A 198 -20.12 -25.66 4.75
N HIS A 199 -19.09 -24.86 4.93
CA HIS A 199 -18.95 -23.58 4.24
C HIS A 199 -18.30 -23.83 2.88
N LEU A 200 -19.06 -23.68 1.81
CA LEU A 200 -18.67 -24.08 0.46
C LEU A 200 -17.42 -23.32 -0.06
N PRO A 201 -17.30 -21.98 0.13
CA PRO A 201 -16.14 -21.25 -0.38
C PRO A 201 -14.81 -21.67 0.25
N THR A 202 -14.79 -21.95 1.55
CA THR A 202 -13.55 -22.28 2.28
C THR A 202 -13.35 -23.78 2.51
N GLY A 203 -14.38 -24.60 2.30
CA GLY A 203 -14.36 -26.03 2.61
C GLY A 203 -14.37 -26.36 4.12
N VAL A 204 -14.53 -25.35 4.98
CA VAL A 204 -14.57 -25.58 6.44
C VAL A 204 -15.81 -26.36 6.81
N VAL A 205 -15.62 -27.44 7.58
CA VAL A 205 -16.70 -28.31 8.07
C VAL A 205 -16.76 -28.26 9.58
N VAL A 206 -17.95 -28.10 10.13
CA VAL A 206 -18.26 -28.20 11.55
C VAL A 206 -19.42 -29.15 11.78
N GLN A 207 -19.45 -29.77 12.93
CA GLN A 207 -20.55 -30.67 13.31
C GLN A 207 -20.83 -30.58 14.81
N CYS A 208 -22.11 -30.65 15.16
CA CYS A 208 -22.55 -30.64 16.54
C CYS A 208 -23.65 -31.69 16.75
N GLN A 209 -23.51 -32.50 17.82
CA GLN A 209 -24.44 -33.56 18.20
C GLN A 209 -24.69 -33.61 19.71
N ASN A 210 -24.37 -32.53 20.43
CA ASN A 210 -24.35 -32.52 21.90
C ASN A 210 -25.75 -32.43 22.55
N ASP A 211 -26.74 -31.92 21.81
CA ASP A 211 -28.11 -31.76 22.34
C ASP A 211 -29.10 -32.64 21.54
N ARG A 212 -30.21 -32.93 22.18
CA ARG A 212 -31.35 -33.63 21.55
C ARG A 212 -32.11 -32.72 20.57
N SER A 213 -31.95 -31.43 20.69
CA SER A 213 -32.57 -30.42 19.82
C SER A 213 -31.68 -30.12 18.62
N GLN A 214 -32.15 -30.45 17.43
CA GLN A 214 -31.52 -30.08 16.16
C GLN A 214 -31.26 -28.58 16.06
N HIS A 215 -32.20 -27.75 16.54
CA HIS A 215 -32.08 -26.30 16.49
C HIS A 215 -30.92 -25.77 17.36
N LYS A 216 -30.75 -26.36 18.56
CA LYS A 216 -29.60 -26.00 19.42
C LYS A 216 -28.29 -26.47 18.83
N ASN A 217 -28.22 -27.64 18.24
CA ASN A 217 -27.04 -28.15 17.55
C ASN A 217 -26.69 -27.29 16.35
N LYS A 218 -27.67 -26.82 15.56
CA LYS A 218 -27.45 -25.89 14.46
C LYS A 218 -26.88 -24.56 14.95
N ALA A 219 -27.45 -23.97 15.99
CA ALA A 219 -26.96 -22.72 16.57
C ALA A 219 -25.53 -22.87 17.11
N GLN A 220 -25.22 -23.98 17.77
CA GLN A 220 -23.86 -24.24 18.24
C GLN A 220 -22.88 -24.51 17.11
N ALA A 221 -23.26 -25.24 16.06
CA ALA A 221 -22.46 -25.44 14.87
C ALA A 221 -22.17 -24.12 14.14
N MET A 222 -23.15 -23.20 14.05
CA MET A 222 -22.93 -21.86 13.49
C MET A 222 -21.90 -21.06 14.28
N LYS A 223 -21.92 -21.13 15.62
CA LYS A 223 -20.89 -20.49 16.46
C LYS A 223 -19.51 -21.07 16.21
N GLN A 224 -19.42 -22.41 16.10
CA GLN A 224 -18.15 -23.09 15.78
C GLN A 224 -17.63 -22.73 14.39
N LEU A 225 -18.53 -22.63 13.40
CA LEU A 225 -18.16 -22.21 12.05
C LEU A 225 -17.58 -20.79 12.05
N ARG A 226 -18.26 -19.84 12.69
CA ARG A 226 -17.79 -18.46 12.80
C ARG A 226 -16.41 -18.39 13.46
N ALA A 227 -16.18 -19.13 14.54
CA ALA A 227 -14.89 -19.20 15.20
C ALA A 227 -13.79 -19.78 14.30
N LYS A 228 -14.08 -20.84 13.54
CA LYS A 228 -13.11 -21.44 12.61
C LYS A 228 -12.80 -20.53 11.41
N LEU A 229 -13.80 -19.84 10.86
CA LEU A 229 -13.59 -18.88 9.79
C LEU A 229 -12.77 -17.68 10.28
N TYR A 230 -13.02 -17.20 11.49
CA TYR A 230 -12.21 -16.16 12.13
C TYR A 230 -10.74 -16.59 12.27
N GLU A 231 -10.50 -17.80 12.77
CA GLU A 231 -9.14 -18.34 12.91
C GLU A 231 -8.43 -18.50 11.56
N LEU A 232 -9.15 -18.96 10.52
CA LEU A 232 -8.62 -19.09 9.16
C LEU A 232 -8.22 -17.72 8.59
N GLU A 233 -9.04 -16.70 8.77
CA GLU A 233 -8.75 -15.34 8.32
C GLU A 233 -7.56 -14.73 9.09
N MET A 234 -7.49 -14.98 10.40
CA MET A 234 -6.33 -14.58 11.21
C MET A 234 -5.03 -15.25 10.75
N GLN A 235 -5.09 -16.54 10.40
CA GLN A 235 -3.92 -17.25 9.87
C GLN A 235 -3.48 -16.69 8.53
N LYS A 236 -4.43 -16.35 7.65
CA LYS A 236 -4.15 -15.73 6.35
C LYS A 236 -3.47 -14.38 6.53
N ARG A 237 -4.02 -13.51 7.40
CA ARG A 237 -3.41 -12.19 7.71
C ARG A 237 -2.02 -12.32 8.32
N ARG A 238 -1.81 -13.27 9.22
CA ARG A 238 -0.47 -13.54 9.79
C ARG A 238 0.53 -14.02 8.74
N ALA A 239 0.11 -14.86 7.81
CA ALA A 239 0.97 -15.32 6.72
C ALA A 239 1.33 -14.18 5.77
N GLU A 240 0.39 -13.28 5.45
CA GLU A 240 0.62 -12.07 4.66
C GLU A 240 1.58 -11.12 5.39
N GLN A 241 1.38 -10.90 6.68
CA GLN A 241 2.26 -10.07 7.50
C GLN A 241 3.66 -10.68 7.61
N GLN A 242 3.77 -12.00 7.77
CA GLN A 242 5.06 -12.69 7.82
C GLN A 242 5.80 -12.62 6.48
N ALA A 243 5.09 -12.79 5.35
CA ALA A 243 5.67 -12.60 4.02
C ALA A 243 6.17 -11.16 3.82
N LEU A 244 5.43 -10.17 4.36
CA LEU A 244 5.80 -8.78 4.37
C LEU A 244 7.07 -8.54 5.22
N GLU A 245 7.17 -9.16 6.41
CA GLU A 245 8.36 -9.08 7.28
C GLU A 245 9.57 -9.81 6.68
N GLU A 246 9.38 -10.93 6.04
CA GLU A 246 10.44 -11.64 5.31
C GLU A 246 10.97 -10.81 4.14
N SER A 247 10.12 -10.04 3.47
CA SER A 247 10.56 -9.09 2.44
C SER A 247 11.42 -7.95 3.00
N LYS A 248 11.23 -7.57 4.30
CA LYS A 248 12.10 -6.60 4.99
C LYS A 248 13.52 -7.12 5.14
N SER A 249 13.71 -8.40 5.42
CA SER A 249 15.05 -9.01 5.59
C SER A 249 15.83 -9.09 4.28
N ASP A 250 15.14 -9.14 3.14
CA ASP A 250 15.73 -9.14 1.79
C ASP A 250 16.07 -7.73 1.28
N ILE A 251 15.77 -6.66 2.03
CA ILE A 251 16.23 -5.30 1.73
C ILE A 251 17.74 -5.20 2.05
N GLY A 252 18.50 -6.05 1.40
CA GLY A 252 19.96 -6.02 1.42
C GLY A 252 20.49 -4.92 0.50
N TRP A 253 21.79 -4.72 0.52
CA TRP A 253 22.53 -3.72 -0.25
C TRP A 253 22.23 -3.69 -1.76
N GLY A 254 21.55 -4.71 -2.31
CA GLY A 254 21.20 -4.85 -3.73
C GLY A 254 19.95 -4.12 -4.19
N SER A 255 19.04 -3.73 -3.29
CA SER A 255 17.75 -3.11 -3.64
C SER A 255 17.72 -1.59 -3.44
N GLN A 256 18.76 -0.89 -3.91
CA GLN A 256 18.79 0.57 -3.87
C GLN A 256 17.75 1.15 -4.83
N ILE A 257 16.85 1.96 -4.31
CA ILE A 257 15.80 2.60 -5.14
C ILE A 257 16.18 4.02 -5.54
N ARG A 258 16.86 4.77 -4.67
CA ARG A 258 17.22 6.16 -4.95
C ARG A 258 18.59 6.53 -4.39
N SER A 259 19.35 7.28 -5.17
CA SER A 259 20.67 7.78 -4.81
C SER A 259 20.66 9.30 -4.66
N TYR A 260 21.09 9.77 -3.51
CA TYR A 260 21.17 11.17 -3.11
C TYR A 260 22.65 11.58 -3.03
N VAL A 261 23.15 12.29 -4.05
CA VAL A 261 24.55 12.72 -4.16
C VAL A 261 24.62 14.22 -3.97
N LEU A 262 24.68 14.66 -2.70
CA LEU A 262 24.52 16.07 -2.34
C LEU A 262 25.68 16.94 -2.77
N ASP A 263 26.92 16.42 -2.77
CA ASP A 263 28.11 17.14 -3.22
C ASP A 263 28.15 17.39 -4.74
N GLN A 264 27.32 16.70 -5.50
CA GLN A 264 27.13 16.89 -6.93
C GLN A 264 25.76 17.50 -7.28
N SER A 265 24.96 17.87 -6.26
CA SER A 265 23.60 18.38 -6.43
C SER A 265 22.76 17.49 -7.35
N ARG A 266 22.69 16.19 -7.03
CA ARG A 266 21.99 15.21 -7.85
C ARG A 266 21.27 14.20 -7.00
N ILE A 267 19.97 14.01 -7.26
CA ILE A 267 19.17 12.92 -6.73
C ILE A 267 18.56 12.17 -7.92
N LYS A 268 18.73 10.85 -7.94
CA LYS A 268 18.23 9.99 -9.01
C LYS A 268 17.53 8.76 -8.46
N ASP A 269 16.32 8.50 -8.95
CA ASP A 269 15.65 7.21 -8.77
C ASP A 269 16.23 6.19 -9.78
N LEU A 270 16.75 5.09 -9.25
CA LEU A 270 17.44 4.07 -10.07
C LEU A 270 16.48 3.17 -10.84
N ARG A 271 15.20 3.15 -10.45
CA ARG A 271 14.16 2.32 -11.07
C ARG A 271 13.53 3.00 -12.28
N THR A 272 13.24 4.29 -12.14
CA THR A 272 12.54 5.09 -13.17
C THR A 272 13.49 5.94 -14.00
N GLY A 273 14.69 6.20 -13.49
CA GLY A 273 15.67 7.10 -14.12
C GLY A 273 15.38 8.58 -13.91
N VAL A 274 14.30 8.96 -13.22
CA VAL A 274 13.98 10.35 -12.88
C VAL A 274 15.08 10.93 -12.00
N GLU A 275 15.56 12.12 -12.34
CA GLU A 275 16.60 12.82 -11.58
C GLU A 275 16.33 14.31 -11.46
N THR A 276 16.84 14.93 -10.41
CA THR A 276 16.80 16.37 -10.18
C THR A 276 18.09 16.90 -9.59
N GLY A 277 18.42 18.13 -9.93
CA GLY A 277 19.52 18.90 -9.32
C GLY A 277 19.10 19.69 -8.08
N ASN A 278 17.80 19.85 -7.82
CA ASN A 278 17.30 20.58 -6.66
C ASN A 278 17.21 19.66 -5.42
N THR A 279 18.38 19.31 -4.87
CA THR A 279 18.49 18.38 -3.74
C THR A 279 17.82 18.90 -2.48
N GLN A 280 17.85 20.21 -2.25
CA GLN A 280 17.23 20.80 -1.06
C GLN A 280 15.72 20.70 -1.10
N ALA A 281 15.08 20.95 -2.24
CA ALA A 281 13.64 20.80 -2.38
C ALA A 281 13.19 19.38 -2.07
N VAL A 282 13.90 18.37 -2.56
CA VAL A 282 13.62 16.95 -2.28
C VAL A 282 13.74 16.65 -0.79
N LEU A 283 14.81 17.09 -0.14
CA LEU A 283 14.99 16.91 1.31
C LEU A 283 13.96 17.68 2.15
N ASP A 284 13.35 18.71 1.57
CA ASP A 284 12.24 19.46 2.16
C ASP A 284 10.85 18.93 1.78
N GLY A 285 10.77 17.76 1.12
CA GLY A 285 9.54 17.02 0.89
C GLY A 285 9.01 17.02 -0.56
N ASP A 286 9.71 17.64 -1.53
CA ASP A 286 9.31 17.60 -2.94
C ASP A 286 9.66 16.24 -3.56
N LEU A 287 8.79 15.25 -3.35
CA LEU A 287 8.97 13.85 -3.80
C LEU A 287 8.05 13.45 -4.95
N ASP A 288 7.08 14.26 -5.33
CA ASP A 288 5.99 13.86 -6.22
C ASP A 288 6.47 13.36 -7.57
N ALA A 289 7.47 14.01 -8.17
CA ALA A 289 8.03 13.59 -9.44
C ALA A 289 8.60 12.15 -9.39
N PHE A 290 9.22 11.77 -8.28
CA PHE A 290 9.75 10.41 -8.09
C PHE A 290 8.64 9.41 -7.82
N ILE A 291 7.71 9.75 -6.92
CA ILE A 291 6.59 8.88 -6.50
C ILE A 291 5.68 8.61 -7.70
N GLU A 292 5.24 9.64 -8.41
CA GLU A 292 4.37 9.48 -9.57
C GLU A 292 5.02 8.68 -10.69
N ALA A 293 6.30 8.92 -10.98
CA ALA A 293 7.01 8.14 -11.98
C ALA A 293 7.07 6.65 -11.63
N SER A 294 7.29 6.33 -10.35
CA SER A 294 7.29 4.94 -9.86
C SER A 294 5.92 4.30 -9.98
N LEU A 295 4.86 4.99 -9.55
CA LEU A 295 3.47 4.51 -9.63
C LEU A 295 3.01 4.33 -11.08
N LYS A 296 3.32 5.28 -11.96
CA LYS A 296 3.01 5.21 -13.40
C LYS A 296 3.75 4.07 -14.10
N SER A 297 4.93 3.71 -13.62
CA SER A 297 5.71 2.56 -14.13
C SER A 297 5.15 1.20 -13.68
N GLY A 298 4.19 1.20 -12.76
CA GLY A 298 3.57 -0.04 -12.25
C GLY A 298 4.43 -0.78 -11.22
N LEU A 299 5.31 -0.04 -10.51
CA LEU A 299 6.13 -0.55 -9.40
C LEU A 299 5.31 -0.70 -8.12
#